data_de60ed39559e7c27b8e8ffa90b65ac3b
#
_entry.id   de60ed39559e7c27b8e8ffa90b65ac3b
#
_cell.length_a   1.000
_cell.length_b   1.000
_cell.length_c   1.000
_cell.angle_alpha   90.00
_cell.angle_beta   90.00
_cell.angle_gamma   90.00
#
_symmetry.space_group_name_H-M   'P 1'
#
loop_
_entity.id
_entity.type
_entity.pdbx_description
1 polymer ?
#
loop_
_entity_poly.entity_id
_entity_poly.type
_entity_poly.pdbx_seq_one_letter_code
_entity_poly.pdbx_strand_id
1 'polypeptide(L)'
;MATYIGLDLGGTNIKISVFDDFFHKLGEKRTPTEVRFGSEHVLNRIYDAVLALLDELHLTCQDITCMGIGVPGILDIKNGISRFSPNFPKWEEVPIVAWMESHLHIPTYIDNDARVNLYGEWKFGAGKNRNNVLMITLGTGLGGAAVIDGRVIYGATGSAGEIGHINMFREGRECRCGSSGCLGRYVSALGILRTFREKVQLGQHSIICDWVNNDLDKATADMLSRAYDDGDAVAIETMRETGELLGYGLCAVFSLYNPEIIIVGGGMSRMGDRLLQYTREILDTHALRIPYGCCTIVTAVLGDAAGMLGAAVYAKEQFLQSAANNRQK
;
A
#
# COMPACT_ATOMS: atom_id res chain seq x y z
N MET A 1 -14.03 8.45 26.59
CA MET A 1 -13.92 7.41 25.55
C MET A 1 -12.55 7.58 24.91
N ALA A 2 -11.86 6.47 24.60
CA ALA A 2 -10.58 6.57 23.91
C ALA A 2 -10.80 7.01 22.46
N THR A 3 -9.94 7.89 21.97
CA THR A 3 -10.01 8.45 20.61
C THR A 3 -8.65 8.25 19.93
N TYR A 4 -8.67 7.86 18.69
CA TYR A 4 -7.48 7.48 17.92
C TYR A 4 -7.39 8.26 16.62
N ILE A 5 -6.17 8.65 16.23
CA ILE A 5 -5.90 9.20 14.91
C ILE A 5 -5.23 8.12 14.05
N GLY A 6 -5.73 7.95 12.84
CA GLY A 6 -5.06 7.18 11.80
C GLY A 6 -4.73 8.05 10.61
N LEU A 7 -3.49 7.99 10.16
CA LEU A 7 -2.96 8.79 9.07
C LEU A 7 -2.30 7.88 8.02
N ASP A 8 -2.62 8.11 6.76
CA ASP A 8 -1.99 7.50 5.60
C ASP A 8 -1.19 8.56 4.83
N LEU A 9 0.14 8.48 4.90
CA LEU A 9 1.06 9.40 4.24
C LEU A 9 1.35 8.94 2.82
N GLY A 10 0.57 9.38 1.87
CA GLY A 10 0.81 9.12 0.45
C GLY A 10 1.73 10.16 -0.21
N GLY A 11 2.31 9.80 -1.36
CA GLY A 11 3.17 10.71 -2.13
C GLY A 11 2.45 11.93 -2.69
N THR A 12 1.13 11.87 -2.85
CA THR A 12 0.29 12.96 -3.39
C THR A 12 -0.55 13.63 -2.31
N ASN A 13 -1.11 12.84 -1.41
CA ASN A 13 -2.01 13.34 -0.36
C ASN A 13 -1.69 12.67 0.98
N ILE A 14 -1.86 13.46 2.03
CA ILE A 14 -1.98 13.03 3.41
C ILE A 14 -3.48 12.83 3.67
N LYS A 15 -3.87 11.66 4.18
CA LYS A 15 -5.24 11.34 4.57
C LYS A 15 -5.26 11.07 6.07
N ILE A 16 -6.17 11.71 6.80
CA ILE A 16 -6.25 11.63 8.26
C ILE A 16 -7.70 11.35 8.64
N SER A 17 -7.90 10.45 9.58
CA SER A 17 -9.20 10.25 10.23
C SER A 17 -9.06 10.14 11.74
N VAL A 18 -10.08 10.63 12.43
CA VAL A 18 -10.26 10.46 13.88
C VAL A 18 -11.33 9.40 14.10
N PHE A 19 -11.07 8.47 15.02
CA PHE A 19 -11.93 7.35 15.34
C PHE A 19 -12.24 7.30 16.84
N ASP A 20 -13.45 6.83 17.16
CA ASP A 20 -13.81 6.46 18.54
C ASP A 20 -13.20 5.12 18.98
N ASP A 21 -13.50 4.66 20.19
CA ASP A 21 -12.98 3.40 20.74
C ASP A 21 -13.47 2.14 20.02
N PHE A 22 -14.55 2.24 19.24
CA PHE A 22 -15.11 1.19 18.40
C PHE A 22 -14.66 1.30 16.94
N PHE A 23 -13.79 2.26 16.64
CA PHE A 23 -13.32 2.60 15.29
C PHE A 23 -14.40 3.12 14.35
N HIS A 24 -15.48 3.72 14.89
CA HIS A 24 -16.36 4.54 14.06
C HIS A 24 -15.65 5.86 13.74
N LYS A 25 -15.70 6.25 12.47
CA LYS A 25 -15.08 7.49 12.00
C LYS A 25 -15.83 8.70 12.53
N LEU A 26 -15.15 9.58 13.29
CA LEU A 26 -15.69 10.85 13.78
C LEU A 26 -15.49 11.99 12.78
N GLY A 27 -14.39 11.98 12.04
CA GLY A 27 -14.09 12.95 11.00
C GLY A 27 -12.90 12.54 10.17
N GLU A 28 -12.74 13.19 9.01
CA GLU A 28 -11.59 12.96 8.13
C GLU A 28 -11.14 14.25 7.44
N LYS A 29 -9.86 14.31 7.11
CA LYS A 29 -9.28 15.40 6.33
C LYS A 29 -8.30 14.85 5.30
N ARG A 30 -8.27 15.49 4.15
CA ARG A 30 -7.31 15.21 3.08
C ARG A 30 -6.59 16.50 2.69
N THR A 31 -5.27 16.45 2.60
CA THR A 31 -4.47 17.58 2.17
C THR A 31 -3.34 17.11 1.23
N PRO A 32 -2.92 17.92 0.24
CA PRO A 32 -1.77 17.57 -0.60
C PRO A 32 -0.51 17.39 0.24
N THR A 33 0.30 16.36 -0.05
CA THR A 33 1.56 16.09 0.68
C THR A 33 2.65 17.09 0.33
N GLU A 34 2.71 17.52 -0.94
CA GLU A 34 3.69 18.46 -1.46
C GLU A 34 5.15 18.05 -1.20
N VAL A 35 5.44 16.77 -1.42
CA VAL A 35 6.73 16.11 -1.14
C VAL A 35 7.96 16.82 -1.68
N ARG A 36 7.81 17.62 -2.75
CA ARG A 36 8.89 18.37 -3.39
C ARG A 36 9.58 19.39 -2.48
N PHE A 37 8.90 19.83 -1.43
CA PHE A 37 9.42 20.83 -0.50
C PHE A 37 10.23 20.22 0.67
N GLY A 38 10.35 18.89 0.73
CA GLY A 38 11.17 18.17 1.70
C GLY A 38 10.43 17.75 2.97
N SER A 39 11.17 17.06 3.84
CA SER A 39 10.58 16.36 5.01
C SER A 39 9.98 17.31 6.05
N GLU A 40 10.65 18.41 6.38
CA GLU A 40 10.15 19.38 7.35
C GLU A 40 8.81 19.99 6.90
N HIS A 41 8.69 20.34 5.63
CA HIS A 41 7.44 20.84 5.07
C HIS A 41 6.31 19.80 5.21
N VAL A 42 6.57 18.53 4.88
CA VAL A 42 5.57 17.45 5.00
C VAL A 42 5.16 17.23 6.46
N LEU A 43 6.11 17.25 7.41
CA LEU A 43 5.80 17.10 8.83
C LEU A 43 4.93 18.26 9.35
N ASN A 44 5.22 19.50 8.95
CA ASN A 44 4.39 20.65 9.27
C ASN A 44 2.98 20.53 8.67
N ARG A 45 2.85 20.03 7.44
CA ARG A 45 1.53 19.79 6.83
C ARG A 45 0.72 18.73 7.55
N ILE A 46 1.37 17.66 8.06
CA ILE A 46 0.70 16.67 8.91
C ILE A 46 0.20 17.36 10.20
N TYR A 47 1.05 18.11 10.86
CA TYR A 47 0.73 18.87 12.07
C TYR A 47 -0.47 19.79 11.88
N ASP A 48 -0.42 20.66 10.88
CA ASP A 48 -1.49 21.61 10.57
C ASP A 48 -2.82 20.89 10.26
N ALA A 49 -2.75 19.79 9.49
CA ALA A 49 -3.93 19.03 9.11
C ALA A 49 -4.55 18.29 10.31
N VAL A 50 -3.73 17.79 11.25
CA VAL A 50 -4.21 17.20 12.52
C VAL A 50 -4.93 18.25 13.34
N LEU A 51 -4.30 19.40 13.61
CA LEU A 51 -4.91 20.46 14.41
C LEU A 51 -6.21 20.97 13.78
N ALA A 52 -6.22 21.19 12.47
CA ALA A 52 -7.43 21.64 11.77
C ALA A 52 -8.57 20.63 11.86
N LEU A 53 -8.27 19.32 11.79
CA LEU A 53 -9.30 18.29 11.95
C LEU A 53 -9.82 18.20 13.39
N LEU A 54 -8.92 18.33 14.37
CA LEU A 54 -9.33 18.34 15.77
C LEU A 54 -10.23 19.55 16.09
N ASP A 55 -9.89 20.74 15.58
CA ASP A 55 -10.70 21.97 15.74
C ASP A 55 -12.10 21.77 15.12
N GLU A 56 -12.20 21.22 13.91
CA GLU A 56 -13.47 20.90 13.25
C GLU A 56 -14.35 19.94 14.08
N LEU A 57 -13.72 19.05 14.86
CA LEU A 57 -14.39 18.07 15.73
C LEU A 57 -14.60 18.57 17.17
N HIS A 58 -14.17 19.79 17.48
CA HIS A 58 -14.18 20.35 18.83
C HIS A 58 -13.39 19.50 19.85
N LEU A 59 -12.29 18.88 19.38
CA LEU A 59 -11.36 18.09 20.17
C LEU A 59 -10.02 18.83 20.34
N THR A 60 -9.26 18.41 21.35
CA THR A 60 -7.89 18.85 21.59
C THR A 60 -6.92 17.68 21.49
N CYS A 61 -5.61 17.93 21.44
CA CYS A 61 -4.61 16.87 21.47
C CYS A 61 -4.70 15.99 22.73
N GLN A 62 -5.22 16.53 23.85
CA GLN A 62 -5.39 15.80 25.12
C GLN A 62 -6.54 14.77 25.06
N ASP A 63 -7.48 14.93 24.13
CA ASP A 63 -8.58 14.00 23.91
C ASP A 63 -8.14 12.78 23.10
N ILE A 64 -6.93 12.81 22.51
CA ILE A 64 -6.40 11.75 21.65
C ILE A 64 -5.51 10.80 22.45
N THR A 65 -5.86 9.52 22.43
CA THR A 65 -5.12 8.46 23.14
C THR A 65 -3.78 8.16 22.46
N CYS A 66 -3.79 7.99 21.14
CA CYS A 66 -2.60 7.81 20.33
C CYS A 66 -2.88 8.03 18.83
N MET A 67 -1.81 8.19 18.07
CA MET A 67 -1.82 8.38 16.62
C MET A 67 -0.97 7.32 15.92
N GLY A 68 -1.50 6.75 14.83
CA GLY A 68 -0.77 5.87 13.93
C GLY A 68 -0.56 6.53 12.57
N ILE A 69 0.61 6.32 11.99
CA ILE A 69 0.96 6.85 10.67
C ILE A 69 1.45 5.72 9.78
N GLY A 70 0.76 5.49 8.66
CA GLY A 70 1.25 4.67 7.56
C GLY A 70 2.23 5.48 6.71
N VAL A 71 3.46 5.01 6.59
CA VAL A 71 4.56 5.72 5.92
C VAL A 71 5.14 4.87 4.81
N PRO A 72 5.29 5.39 3.58
CA PRO A 72 5.90 4.62 2.49
C PRO A 72 7.41 4.49 2.66
N GLY A 73 7.96 3.36 2.24
CA GLY A 73 9.40 3.11 2.19
C GLY A 73 9.95 2.28 3.36
N ILE A 74 11.24 2.45 3.63
CA ILE A 74 11.99 1.68 4.64
C ILE A 74 11.95 2.42 5.97
N LEU A 75 11.51 1.72 7.02
CA LEU A 75 11.30 2.28 8.35
C LEU A 75 12.16 1.59 9.41
N ASP A 76 12.63 2.36 10.36
CA ASP A 76 13.04 1.90 11.67
C ASP A 76 11.87 2.11 12.65
N ILE A 77 10.97 1.15 12.65
CA ILE A 77 9.72 1.22 13.42
C ILE A 77 10.00 1.38 14.91
N LYS A 78 11.03 0.69 15.42
CA LYS A 78 11.38 0.72 16.84
C LYS A 78 11.80 2.11 17.31
N ASN A 79 12.53 2.83 16.48
CA ASN A 79 13.02 4.19 16.79
C ASN A 79 12.13 5.30 16.20
N GLY A 80 11.05 4.94 15.48
CA GLY A 80 10.11 5.91 14.91
C GLY A 80 10.70 6.74 13.76
N ILE A 81 11.63 6.18 13.00
CA ILE A 81 12.38 6.87 11.95
C ILE A 81 12.01 6.31 10.57
N SER A 82 11.71 7.18 9.63
CA SER A 82 11.66 6.82 8.21
C SER A 82 13.06 6.94 7.63
N ARG A 83 13.68 5.79 7.33
CA ARG A 83 15.05 5.71 6.81
C ARG A 83 15.16 6.25 5.40
N PHE A 84 14.22 5.86 4.55
CA PHE A 84 14.22 6.22 3.14
C PHE A 84 12.84 6.00 2.52
N SER A 85 12.42 6.93 1.66
CA SER A 85 11.23 6.75 0.82
C SER A 85 11.56 7.09 -0.63
N PRO A 86 11.42 6.14 -1.58
CA PRO A 86 11.86 6.34 -2.96
C PRO A 86 11.05 7.39 -3.72
N ASN A 87 9.88 7.75 -3.21
CA ASN A 87 8.95 8.68 -3.83
C ASN A 87 8.96 10.06 -3.17
N PHE A 88 9.82 10.28 -2.15
CA PHE A 88 9.93 11.52 -1.41
C PHE A 88 11.35 12.11 -1.59
N PRO A 89 11.52 13.19 -2.35
CA PRO A 89 12.82 13.85 -2.47
C PRO A 89 13.35 14.35 -1.13
N LYS A 90 14.64 14.18 -0.85
CA LYS A 90 15.28 14.63 0.40
C LYS A 90 14.62 14.04 1.66
N TRP A 91 14.18 12.79 1.60
CA TRP A 91 13.53 12.07 2.69
C TRP A 91 14.44 10.95 3.17
N GLU A 92 15.36 11.29 4.06
CA GLU A 92 16.32 10.34 4.64
C GLU A 92 16.42 10.60 6.14
N GLU A 93 16.41 9.50 6.93
CA GLU A 93 16.53 9.52 8.40
C GLU A 93 15.57 10.51 9.09
N VAL A 94 14.30 10.55 8.65
CA VAL A 94 13.30 11.47 9.17
C VAL A 94 12.72 10.95 10.49
N PRO A 95 12.91 11.62 11.63
CA PRO A 95 12.48 11.17 12.96
C PRO A 95 11.00 11.52 13.19
N ILE A 96 10.09 10.84 12.47
CA ILE A 96 8.65 11.18 12.42
C ILE A 96 8.04 11.15 13.82
N VAL A 97 8.25 10.07 14.58
CA VAL A 97 7.63 9.91 15.91
C VAL A 97 8.10 11.00 16.87
N ALA A 98 9.42 11.19 17.00
CA ALA A 98 9.96 12.21 17.91
C ALA A 98 9.48 13.62 17.54
N TRP A 99 9.39 13.92 16.25
CA TRP A 99 8.91 15.21 15.77
C TRP A 99 7.43 15.42 16.12
N MET A 100 6.57 14.42 15.82
CA MET A 100 5.13 14.52 16.09
C MET A 100 4.83 14.59 17.59
N GLU A 101 5.47 13.74 18.40
CA GLU A 101 5.28 13.75 19.86
C GLU A 101 5.73 15.07 20.51
N SER A 102 6.82 15.67 20.03
CA SER A 102 7.31 16.95 20.55
C SER A 102 6.37 18.13 20.25
N HIS A 103 5.59 18.06 19.15
CA HIS A 103 4.73 19.16 18.72
C HIS A 103 3.25 18.95 19.09
N LEU A 104 2.75 17.71 19.00
CA LEU A 104 1.35 17.39 19.29
C LEU A 104 1.14 16.86 20.72
N HIS A 105 2.19 16.35 21.37
CA HIS A 105 2.09 15.67 22.68
C HIS A 105 1.14 14.46 22.66
N ILE A 106 0.99 13.81 21.48
CA ILE A 106 0.18 12.60 21.28
C ILE A 106 1.15 11.42 21.08
N PRO A 107 1.02 10.32 21.86
CA PRO A 107 1.78 9.09 21.61
C PRO A 107 1.63 8.64 20.16
N THR A 108 2.74 8.54 19.43
CA THR A 108 2.73 8.34 17.98
C THR A 108 3.45 7.06 17.60
N TYR A 109 2.91 6.32 16.63
CA TYR A 109 3.47 5.08 16.10
C TYR A 109 3.48 5.11 14.58
N ILE A 110 4.52 4.56 13.97
CA ILE A 110 4.61 4.45 12.51
C ILE A 110 4.67 3.00 12.07
N ASP A 111 4.08 2.69 10.92
CA ASP A 111 4.29 1.45 10.21
C ASP A 111 4.29 1.70 8.69
N ASN A 112 4.70 0.70 7.92
CA ASN A 112 4.71 0.78 6.47
C ASN A 112 3.28 0.91 5.90
N ASP A 113 3.12 1.69 4.83
CA ASP A 113 1.84 1.97 4.16
C ASP A 113 1.08 0.70 3.73
N ALA A 114 1.77 -0.31 3.18
CA ALA A 114 1.13 -1.58 2.83
C ALA A 114 0.67 -2.35 4.07
N ARG A 115 1.44 -2.30 5.18
CA ARG A 115 1.05 -2.97 6.42
C ARG A 115 -0.15 -2.31 7.10
N VAL A 116 -0.22 -0.99 7.17
CA VAL A 116 -1.42 -0.35 7.74
C VAL A 116 -2.66 -0.62 6.89
N ASN A 117 -2.52 -0.68 5.56
CA ASN A 117 -3.62 -1.12 4.70
C ASN A 117 -4.04 -2.56 5.00
N LEU A 118 -3.08 -3.48 5.21
CA LEU A 118 -3.36 -4.84 5.65
C LEU A 118 -4.09 -4.85 7.00
N TYR A 119 -3.64 -4.08 7.99
CA TYR A 119 -4.33 -3.99 9.29
C TYR A 119 -5.80 -3.60 9.13
N GLY A 120 -6.09 -2.60 8.32
CA GLY A 120 -7.46 -2.16 8.04
C GLY A 120 -8.29 -3.29 7.45
N GLU A 121 -7.85 -3.88 6.34
CA GLU A 121 -8.56 -4.95 5.65
C GLU A 121 -8.64 -6.24 6.50
N TRP A 122 -7.63 -6.56 7.29
CA TRP A 122 -7.63 -7.72 8.18
C TRP A 122 -8.62 -7.59 9.32
N LYS A 123 -8.68 -6.43 9.98
CA LYS A 123 -9.54 -6.23 11.16
C LYS A 123 -10.99 -5.90 10.79
N PHE A 124 -11.23 -5.16 9.70
CA PHE A 124 -12.54 -4.59 9.38
C PHE A 124 -13.02 -4.89 7.95
N GLY A 125 -12.13 -5.31 7.05
CA GLY A 125 -12.43 -5.51 5.65
C GLY A 125 -12.48 -6.97 5.21
N ALA A 126 -11.95 -7.23 4.02
CA ALA A 126 -12.01 -8.52 3.34
C ALA A 126 -11.28 -9.65 4.09
N GLY A 127 -10.29 -9.32 4.94
CA GLY A 127 -9.52 -10.29 5.74
C GLY A 127 -10.12 -10.62 7.10
N LYS A 128 -11.29 -10.09 7.45
CA LYS A 128 -11.90 -10.28 8.77
C LYS A 128 -12.10 -11.76 9.10
N ASN A 129 -11.73 -12.14 10.35
CA ASN A 129 -11.81 -13.51 10.87
C ASN A 129 -10.88 -14.52 10.16
N ARG A 130 -9.83 -14.07 9.47
CA ARG A 130 -8.78 -14.89 8.87
C ARG A 130 -7.48 -14.76 9.66
N ASN A 131 -6.71 -15.85 9.74
CA ASN A 131 -5.44 -15.88 10.45
C ASN A 131 -4.22 -15.84 9.52
N ASN A 132 -4.41 -16.20 8.23
CA ASN A 132 -3.34 -16.18 7.23
C ASN A 132 -3.78 -15.33 6.05
N VAL A 133 -3.47 -14.05 6.10
CA VAL A 133 -3.90 -13.03 5.14
C VAL A 133 -2.69 -12.46 4.44
N LEU A 134 -2.72 -12.42 3.13
CA LEU A 134 -1.78 -11.64 2.35
C LEU A 134 -2.50 -10.44 1.74
N MET A 135 -1.91 -9.27 1.80
CA MET A 135 -2.35 -8.11 1.03
C MET A 135 -1.27 -7.69 0.06
N ILE A 136 -1.68 -7.42 -1.18
CA ILE A 136 -0.86 -6.74 -2.18
C ILE A 136 -1.50 -5.39 -2.50
N THR A 137 -0.67 -4.36 -2.61
CA THR A 137 -1.11 -3.02 -3.02
C THR A 137 -0.55 -2.70 -4.39
N LEU A 138 -1.40 -2.77 -5.41
CA LEU A 138 -1.08 -2.41 -6.79
C LEU A 138 -1.35 -0.92 -7.01
N GLY A 139 -0.31 -0.11 -6.93
CA GLY A 139 -0.35 1.34 -7.13
C GLY A 139 0.80 1.80 -8.03
N THR A 140 1.42 2.94 -7.72
CA THR A 140 2.65 3.40 -8.39
C THR A 140 3.74 2.34 -8.36
N GLY A 141 3.82 1.58 -7.25
CA GLY A 141 4.63 0.38 -7.07
C GLY A 141 3.76 -0.84 -6.78
N LEU A 142 4.41 -1.93 -6.38
CA LEU A 142 3.78 -3.10 -5.79
C LEU A 142 4.30 -3.25 -4.36
N GLY A 143 3.43 -3.04 -3.40
CA GLY A 143 3.69 -3.34 -1.99
C GLY A 143 3.06 -4.66 -1.58
N GLY A 144 3.49 -5.19 -0.44
CA GLY A 144 2.91 -6.39 0.15
C GLY A 144 3.08 -6.43 1.66
N ALA A 145 2.15 -7.13 2.32
CA ALA A 145 2.20 -7.38 3.74
C ALA A 145 1.43 -8.68 4.06
N ALA A 146 1.81 -9.36 5.14
CA ALA A 146 1.16 -10.61 5.50
C ALA A 146 0.89 -10.73 7.00
N VAL A 147 -0.22 -11.42 7.30
CA VAL A 147 -0.55 -11.95 8.62
C VAL A 147 -0.38 -13.48 8.53
N ILE A 148 0.37 -14.06 9.45
CA ILE A 148 0.54 -15.51 9.58
C ILE A 148 0.20 -15.89 11.02
N ASP A 149 -0.68 -16.88 11.17
CA ASP A 149 -1.18 -17.33 12.48
C ASP A 149 -1.68 -16.17 13.36
N GLY A 150 -2.40 -15.21 12.75
CA GLY A 150 -2.95 -14.05 13.44
C GLY A 150 -1.93 -13.00 13.88
N ARG A 151 -0.73 -13.00 13.28
CA ARG A 151 0.34 -12.03 13.58
C ARG A 151 0.88 -11.42 12.29
N VAL A 152 0.99 -10.10 12.27
CA VAL A 152 1.66 -9.41 11.16
C VAL A 152 3.15 -9.75 11.18
N ILE A 153 3.69 -10.10 10.02
CA ILE A 153 5.10 -10.44 9.89
C ILE A 153 5.93 -9.19 9.57
N TYR A 154 6.99 -8.99 10.34
CA TYR A 154 7.93 -7.88 10.18
C TYR A 154 9.31 -8.33 9.69
N GLY A 155 9.73 -9.56 10.05
CA GLY A 155 11.09 -10.02 9.81
C GLY A 155 12.12 -9.28 10.69
N ALA A 156 13.39 -9.50 10.42
CA ALA A 156 14.48 -8.98 11.24
C ALA A 156 14.64 -7.45 11.18
N THR A 157 14.27 -6.84 10.05
CA THR A 157 14.48 -5.41 9.78
C THR A 157 13.17 -4.63 9.53
N GLY A 158 12.02 -5.29 9.71
CA GLY A 158 10.73 -4.68 9.37
C GLY A 158 10.40 -4.71 7.87
N SER A 159 11.14 -5.46 7.05
CA SER A 159 10.98 -5.49 5.59
C SER A 159 10.37 -6.81 5.07
N ALA A 160 9.75 -7.63 5.94
CA ALA A 160 9.06 -8.82 5.47
C ALA A 160 7.82 -8.44 4.65
N GLY A 161 7.55 -9.22 3.60
CA GLY A 161 6.40 -8.98 2.72
C GLY A 161 6.69 -8.10 1.51
N GLU A 162 7.94 -7.71 1.26
CA GLU A 162 8.35 -6.91 0.10
C GLU A 162 8.27 -7.70 -1.22
N ILE A 163 7.08 -8.23 -1.54
CA ILE A 163 6.81 -9.07 -2.72
C ILE A 163 7.04 -8.35 -4.04
N GLY A 164 6.92 -7.03 -4.06
CA GLY A 164 7.26 -6.22 -5.23
C GLY A 164 8.71 -6.35 -5.67
N HIS A 165 9.58 -6.84 -4.77
CA HIS A 165 11.01 -7.05 -5.04
C HIS A 165 11.39 -8.51 -5.33
N ILE A 166 10.41 -9.43 -5.46
CA ILE A 166 10.68 -10.76 -6.03
C ILE A 166 11.30 -10.58 -7.41
N ASN A 167 12.52 -11.12 -7.59
CA ASN A 167 13.22 -11.06 -8.87
C ASN A 167 12.60 -12.07 -9.85
N MET A 168 11.92 -11.57 -10.87
CA MET A 168 11.30 -12.37 -11.93
C MET A 168 12.24 -12.60 -13.12
N PHE A 169 13.17 -11.67 -13.33
CA PHE A 169 14.10 -11.70 -14.46
C PHE A 169 15.51 -11.35 -14.01
N ARG A 170 16.49 -12.20 -14.32
CA ARG A 170 17.90 -11.98 -13.90
C ARG A 170 18.44 -10.64 -14.36
N GLU A 171 18.21 -10.30 -15.63
CA GLU A 171 18.63 -9.07 -16.29
C GLU A 171 17.38 -8.36 -16.84
N GLY A 172 16.52 -7.92 -15.93
CA GLY A 172 15.28 -7.26 -16.28
C GLY A 172 15.34 -5.74 -16.10
N ARG A 173 14.17 -5.12 -16.03
CA ARG A 173 14.04 -3.68 -15.81
C ARG A 173 14.70 -3.27 -14.48
N GLU A 174 15.52 -2.21 -14.53
CA GLU A 174 16.17 -1.66 -13.35
C GLU A 174 15.16 -1.28 -12.26
N CYS A 175 15.51 -1.58 -11.01
CA CYS A 175 14.71 -1.26 -9.84
C CYS A 175 15.45 -0.29 -8.92
N ARG A 176 14.71 0.66 -8.32
CA ARG A 176 15.28 1.64 -7.38
C ARG A 176 15.81 1.02 -6.08
N CYS A 177 15.55 -0.28 -5.85
CA CYS A 177 16.17 -1.01 -4.73
C CYS A 177 17.64 -1.40 -4.98
N GLY A 178 18.21 -1.04 -6.12
CA GLY A 178 19.57 -1.39 -6.51
C GLY A 178 19.70 -2.70 -7.29
N SER A 179 18.61 -3.44 -7.51
CA SER A 179 18.55 -4.67 -8.30
C SER A 179 17.86 -4.43 -9.64
N SER A 180 17.66 -5.50 -10.43
CA SER A 180 16.89 -5.52 -11.66
C SER A 180 15.86 -6.64 -11.63
N GLY A 181 14.88 -6.60 -12.56
CA GLY A 181 13.92 -7.69 -12.75
C GLY A 181 12.87 -7.88 -11.66
N CYS A 182 12.73 -6.94 -10.72
CA CYS A 182 11.74 -7.00 -9.65
C CYS A 182 10.30 -6.99 -10.20
N LEU A 183 9.43 -7.83 -9.65
CA LEU A 183 8.02 -7.99 -10.04
C LEU A 183 7.29 -6.65 -10.17
N GLY A 184 7.43 -5.76 -9.20
CA GLY A 184 6.78 -4.45 -9.19
C GLY A 184 7.16 -3.55 -10.37
N ARG A 185 8.29 -3.83 -11.07
CA ARG A 185 8.69 -3.08 -12.27
C ARG A 185 7.90 -3.46 -13.51
N TYR A 186 7.07 -4.49 -13.42
CA TYR A 186 6.24 -5.02 -14.49
C TYR A 186 4.74 -4.89 -14.18
N VAL A 187 4.32 -5.21 -12.95
CA VAL A 187 2.90 -5.32 -12.60
C VAL A 187 2.31 -4.11 -11.88
N SER A 188 3.12 -3.11 -11.54
CA SER A 188 2.62 -1.84 -10.99
C SER A 188 2.06 -0.92 -12.08
N ALA A 189 1.41 0.20 -11.69
CA ALA A 189 0.91 1.20 -12.64
C ALA A 189 2.04 1.75 -13.55
N LEU A 190 3.23 1.99 -13.00
CA LEU A 190 4.38 2.37 -13.82
C LEU A 190 4.87 1.22 -14.69
N GLY A 191 4.78 -0.02 -14.19
CA GLY A 191 5.20 -1.22 -14.91
C GLY A 191 4.33 -1.51 -16.12
N ILE A 192 3.01 -1.54 -15.93
CA ILE A 192 2.04 -1.81 -17.02
C ILE A 192 2.10 -0.73 -18.10
N LEU A 193 2.20 0.54 -17.71
CA LEU A 193 2.35 1.64 -18.68
C LEU A 193 3.65 1.57 -19.47
N ARG A 194 4.73 1.11 -18.83
CA ARG A 194 5.98 0.87 -19.53
C ARG A 194 5.84 -0.25 -20.54
N THR A 195 5.23 -1.38 -20.19
CA THR A 195 4.93 -2.50 -21.08
C THR A 195 4.09 -2.02 -22.29
N PHE A 196 3.06 -1.22 -22.04
CA PHE A 196 2.24 -0.61 -23.10
C PHE A 196 3.08 0.25 -24.05
N ARG A 197 3.91 1.16 -23.52
CA ARG A 197 4.76 2.03 -24.33
C ARG A 197 5.76 1.24 -25.17
N GLU A 198 6.37 0.21 -24.60
CA GLU A 198 7.30 -0.67 -25.31
C GLU A 198 6.62 -1.35 -26.52
N LYS A 199 5.37 -1.82 -26.38
CA LYS A 199 4.58 -2.40 -27.49
C LYS A 199 4.30 -1.38 -28.60
N VAL A 200 3.88 -0.16 -28.23
CA VAL A 200 3.64 0.92 -29.21
C VAL A 200 4.93 1.33 -29.94
N GLN A 201 6.05 1.40 -29.22
CA GLN A 201 7.37 1.71 -29.80
C GLN A 201 7.86 0.61 -30.79
N LEU A 202 7.40 -0.62 -30.61
CA LEU A 202 7.63 -1.73 -31.57
C LEU A 202 6.69 -1.69 -32.76
N GLY A 203 5.89 -0.64 -32.94
CA GLY A 203 5.03 -0.40 -34.08
C GLY A 203 3.59 -0.88 -33.93
N GLN A 204 3.18 -1.32 -32.75
CA GLN A 204 1.77 -1.66 -32.49
C GLN A 204 0.95 -0.38 -32.32
N HIS A 205 -0.24 -0.33 -32.93
CA HIS A 205 -1.15 0.82 -32.78
C HIS A 205 -2.24 0.51 -31.76
N SER A 206 -2.50 1.48 -30.88
CA SER A 206 -3.58 1.44 -29.88
C SER A 206 -4.43 2.69 -29.98
N ILE A 207 -5.73 2.57 -29.70
CA ILE A 207 -6.66 3.72 -29.62
C ILE A 207 -6.22 4.75 -28.55
N ILE A 208 -5.42 4.33 -27.56
CA ILE A 208 -4.84 5.24 -26.57
C ILE A 208 -3.93 6.26 -27.24
N CYS A 209 -3.20 5.88 -28.31
CA CYS A 209 -2.35 6.81 -29.04
C CYS A 209 -3.13 8.02 -29.56
N ASP A 210 -4.36 7.79 -30.05
CA ASP A 210 -5.25 8.84 -30.52
C ASP A 210 -5.76 9.71 -29.37
N TRP A 211 -6.13 9.10 -28.24
CA TRP A 211 -6.62 9.83 -27.05
C TRP A 211 -5.58 10.76 -26.45
N VAL A 212 -4.30 10.43 -26.57
CA VAL A 212 -3.20 11.23 -26.00
C VAL A 212 -2.44 12.02 -27.07
N ASN A 213 -2.93 12.09 -28.33
CA ASN A 213 -2.27 12.74 -29.47
C ASN A 213 -0.81 12.26 -29.64
N ASN A 214 -0.58 10.94 -29.54
CA ASN A 214 0.72 10.27 -29.57
C ASN A 214 1.72 10.67 -28.45
N ASP A 215 1.28 11.44 -27.46
CA ASP A 215 2.06 11.75 -26.27
C ASP A 215 1.87 10.64 -25.22
N LEU A 216 2.61 9.53 -25.37
CA LEU A 216 2.49 8.34 -24.53
C LEU A 216 2.75 8.59 -23.03
N ASP A 217 3.37 9.71 -22.67
CA ASP A 217 3.58 10.06 -21.26
C ASP A 217 2.27 10.46 -20.57
N LYS A 218 1.27 10.83 -21.33
CA LYS A 218 -0.09 11.11 -20.83
C LYS A 218 -0.96 9.87 -20.67
N ALA A 219 -0.51 8.70 -21.15
CA ALA A 219 -1.24 7.45 -20.97
C ALA A 219 -1.33 7.07 -19.49
N THR A 220 -2.52 6.63 -19.07
CA THR A 220 -2.81 6.23 -17.69
C THR A 220 -3.30 4.79 -17.59
N ALA A 221 -3.21 4.20 -16.40
CA ALA A 221 -3.73 2.87 -16.13
C ALA A 221 -5.27 2.77 -16.33
N ASP A 222 -5.99 3.85 -16.06
CA ASP A 222 -7.44 3.92 -16.32
C ASP A 222 -7.76 3.93 -17.84
N MET A 223 -6.92 4.57 -18.66
CA MET A 223 -7.04 4.51 -20.12
C MET A 223 -6.82 3.09 -20.64
N LEU A 224 -5.88 2.33 -20.08
CA LEU A 224 -5.69 0.92 -20.43
C LEU A 224 -6.94 0.08 -20.14
N SER A 225 -7.58 0.30 -18.99
CA SER A 225 -8.82 -0.40 -18.66
C SER A 225 -9.96 -0.08 -19.64
N ARG A 226 -10.10 1.19 -20.02
CA ARG A 226 -11.09 1.62 -21.00
C ARG A 226 -10.80 1.05 -22.39
N ALA A 227 -9.55 1.14 -22.86
CA ALA A 227 -9.16 0.59 -24.15
C ALA A 227 -9.34 -0.92 -24.22
N TYR A 228 -9.07 -1.63 -23.10
CA TYR A 228 -9.39 -3.05 -22.96
C TYR A 228 -10.89 -3.33 -23.21
N ASP A 229 -11.78 -2.56 -22.57
CA ASP A 229 -13.23 -2.71 -22.73
C ASP A 229 -13.70 -2.38 -24.16
N ASP A 230 -13.01 -1.44 -24.83
CA ASP A 230 -13.24 -1.07 -26.22
C ASP A 230 -12.64 -2.09 -27.23
N GLY A 231 -11.99 -3.17 -26.75
CA GLY A 231 -11.45 -4.25 -27.59
C GLY A 231 -10.08 -3.95 -28.21
N ASP A 232 -9.33 -2.97 -27.68
CA ASP A 232 -8.00 -2.62 -28.17
C ASP A 232 -7.01 -3.77 -27.93
N ALA A 233 -6.44 -4.30 -29.00
CA ALA A 233 -5.57 -5.48 -28.97
C ALA A 233 -4.30 -5.23 -28.12
N VAL A 234 -3.73 -4.03 -28.17
CA VAL A 234 -2.52 -3.68 -27.41
C VAL A 234 -2.83 -3.57 -25.92
N ALA A 235 -3.97 -2.99 -25.56
CA ALA A 235 -4.40 -2.92 -24.17
C ALA A 235 -4.71 -4.32 -23.60
N ILE A 236 -5.40 -5.17 -24.35
CA ILE A 236 -5.70 -6.56 -23.98
C ILE A 236 -4.40 -7.34 -23.76
N GLU A 237 -3.46 -7.26 -24.71
CA GLU A 237 -2.17 -7.94 -24.61
C GLU A 237 -1.34 -7.45 -23.42
N THR A 238 -1.35 -6.12 -23.16
CA THR A 238 -0.66 -5.52 -22.04
C THR A 238 -1.23 -5.98 -20.69
N MET A 239 -2.57 -6.05 -20.58
CA MET A 239 -3.25 -6.56 -19.40
C MET A 239 -2.95 -8.04 -19.17
N ARG A 240 -2.97 -8.85 -20.26
CA ARG A 240 -2.68 -10.27 -20.21
C ARG A 240 -1.27 -10.51 -19.68
N GLU A 241 -0.27 -9.92 -20.29
CA GLU A 241 1.14 -10.07 -19.87
C GLU A 241 1.36 -9.63 -18.42
N THR A 242 0.74 -8.51 -18.02
CA THR A 242 0.83 -8.02 -16.64
C THR A 242 0.17 -8.99 -15.64
N GLY A 243 -1.02 -9.51 -15.98
CA GLY A 243 -1.74 -10.47 -15.14
C GLY A 243 -1.01 -11.82 -15.02
N GLU A 244 -0.44 -12.31 -16.12
CA GLU A 244 0.39 -13.52 -16.13
C GLU A 244 1.60 -13.37 -15.19
N LEU A 245 2.34 -12.27 -15.32
CA LEU A 245 3.51 -12.00 -14.46
C LEU A 245 3.13 -11.88 -12.98
N LEU A 246 1.99 -11.25 -12.68
CA LEU A 246 1.45 -11.22 -11.32
C LEU A 246 1.15 -12.64 -10.82
N GLY A 247 0.56 -13.49 -11.66
CA GLY A 247 0.29 -14.90 -11.37
C GLY A 247 1.55 -15.67 -11.00
N TYR A 248 2.61 -15.57 -11.80
CA TYR A 248 3.89 -16.20 -11.48
C TYR A 248 4.50 -15.68 -10.17
N GLY A 249 4.43 -14.37 -9.92
CA GLY A 249 4.86 -13.81 -8.63
C GLY A 249 4.06 -14.37 -7.45
N LEU A 250 2.76 -14.54 -7.61
CA LEU A 250 1.90 -15.13 -6.57
C LEU A 250 2.14 -16.64 -6.38
N CYS A 251 2.63 -17.38 -7.37
CA CYS A 251 3.06 -18.77 -7.18
C CYS A 251 4.14 -18.88 -6.10
N ALA A 252 5.12 -17.94 -6.09
CA ALA A 252 6.13 -17.88 -5.04
C ALA A 252 5.49 -17.56 -3.66
N VAL A 253 4.50 -16.68 -3.64
CA VAL A 253 3.76 -16.31 -2.43
C VAL A 253 3.00 -17.51 -1.84
N PHE A 254 2.33 -18.32 -2.66
CA PHE A 254 1.69 -19.55 -2.21
C PHE A 254 2.68 -20.54 -1.59
N SER A 255 3.87 -20.65 -2.16
CA SER A 255 4.92 -21.53 -1.66
C SER A 255 5.51 -21.07 -0.33
N LEU A 256 5.54 -19.76 -0.06
CA LEU A 256 6.18 -19.19 1.12
C LEU A 256 5.20 -18.93 2.27
N TYR A 257 3.96 -18.50 1.97
CA TYR A 257 3.03 -17.99 2.98
C TYR A 257 1.77 -18.84 3.14
N ASN A 258 1.40 -19.65 2.14
CA ASN A 258 0.19 -20.47 2.15
C ASN A 258 -1.04 -19.71 2.72
N PRO A 259 -1.45 -18.58 2.13
CA PRO A 259 -2.50 -17.73 2.68
C PRO A 259 -3.90 -18.34 2.49
N GLU A 260 -4.83 -18.04 3.41
CA GLU A 260 -6.26 -18.32 3.27
C GLU A 260 -6.95 -17.34 2.32
N ILE A 261 -6.40 -16.13 2.23
CA ILE A 261 -6.93 -15.05 1.40
C ILE A 261 -5.80 -14.13 0.93
N ILE A 262 -5.87 -13.75 -0.35
CA ILE A 262 -5.05 -12.68 -0.92
C ILE A 262 -5.97 -11.50 -1.24
N ILE A 263 -5.67 -10.34 -0.63
CA ILE A 263 -6.42 -9.11 -0.82
C ILE A 263 -5.65 -8.21 -1.78
N VAL A 264 -6.27 -7.84 -2.89
CA VAL A 264 -5.69 -6.95 -3.89
C VAL A 264 -6.22 -5.54 -3.69
N GLY A 265 -5.37 -4.67 -3.17
CA GLY A 265 -5.66 -3.26 -2.96
C GLY A 265 -4.88 -2.33 -3.91
N GLY A 266 -4.94 -1.02 -3.64
CA GLY A 266 -4.30 0.00 -4.45
C GLY A 266 -5.12 0.43 -5.66
N GLY A 267 -4.69 1.49 -6.35
CA GLY A 267 -5.46 2.09 -7.45
C GLY A 267 -5.74 1.14 -8.61
N MET A 268 -4.81 0.23 -8.92
CA MET A 268 -4.98 -0.74 -10.00
C MET A 268 -5.93 -1.90 -9.66
N SER A 269 -6.33 -2.08 -8.40
CA SER A 269 -7.35 -3.09 -8.04
C SER A 269 -8.68 -2.84 -8.79
N ARG A 270 -8.95 -1.61 -9.20
CA ARG A 270 -10.10 -1.26 -10.05
C ARG A 270 -10.08 -1.88 -11.44
N MET A 271 -8.93 -2.38 -11.91
CA MET A 271 -8.87 -3.16 -13.15
C MET A 271 -9.68 -4.47 -13.03
N GLY A 272 -9.83 -4.99 -11.82
CA GLY A 272 -10.65 -6.15 -11.54
C GLY A 272 -10.27 -7.35 -12.40
N ASP A 273 -11.28 -8.01 -12.97
CA ASP A 273 -11.06 -9.22 -13.77
C ASP A 273 -10.35 -8.97 -15.09
N ARG A 274 -10.28 -7.72 -15.62
CA ARG A 274 -9.45 -7.40 -16.79
C ARG A 274 -7.98 -7.78 -16.59
N LEU A 275 -7.51 -7.75 -15.34
CA LEU A 275 -6.17 -8.16 -14.94
C LEU A 275 -6.16 -9.53 -14.24
N LEU A 276 -7.06 -9.73 -13.26
CA LEU A 276 -7.01 -10.87 -12.35
C LEU A 276 -7.42 -12.19 -13.01
N GLN A 277 -8.18 -12.19 -14.11
CA GLN A 277 -8.46 -13.42 -14.85
C GLN A 277 -7.18 -14.10 -15.33
N TYR A 278 -6.25 -13.35 -15.94
CA TYR A 278 -4.97 -13.90 -16.41
C TYR A 278 -4.07 -14.34 -15.26
N THR A 279 -4.16 -13.64 -14.13
CA THR A 279 -3.48 -14.06 -12.89
C THR A 279 -3.99 -15.42 -12.41
N ARG A 280 -5.31 -15.63 -12.41
CA ARG A 280 -5.92 -16.91 -12.02
C ARG A 280 -5.56 -18.03 -13.00
N GLU A 281 -5.54 -17.79 -14.31
CA GLU A 281 -5.13 -18.77 -15.34
C GLU A 281 -3.74 -19.31 -15.07
N ILE A 282 -2.78 -18.46 -14.71
CA ILE A 282 -1.44 -18.88 -14.30
C ILE A 282 -1.46 -19.68 -13.00
N LEU A 283 -2.22 -19.22 -12.00
CA LEU A 283 -2.30 -19.92 -10.72
C LEU A 283 -2.94 -21.31 -10.85
N ASP A 284 -3.95 -21.45 -11.69
CA ASP A 284 -4.62 -22.75 -11.96
C ASP A 284 -3.64 -23.79 -12.51
N THR A 285 -2.60 -23.34 -13.24
CA THR A 285 -1.65 -24.24 -13.90
C THR A 285 -0.31 -24.37 -13.17
N HIS A 286 0.12 -23.35 -12.45
CA HIS A 286 1.50 -23.26 -11.92
C HIS A 286 1.58 -23.15 -10.39
N ALA A 287 0.50 -22.79 -9.69
CA ALA A 287 0.52 -22.73 -8.23
C ALA A 287 0.49 -24.12 -7.58
N LEU A 288 1.00 -24.21 -6.36
CA LEU A 288 0.82 -25.42 -5.54
C LEU A 288 -0.68 -25.70 -5.34
N ARG A 289 -1.14 -26.82 -5.84
CA ARG A 289 -2.56 -27.18 -5.96
C ARG A 289 -3.33 -27.08 -4.64
N ILE A 290 -2.76 -27.61 -3.54
CA ILE A 290 -3.45 -27.61 -2.23
C ILE A 290 -3.52 -26.20 -1.63
N PRO A 291 -2.40 -25.44 -1.49
CA PRO A 291 -2.44 -24.07 -1.01
C PRO A 291 -3.38 -23.18 -1.82
N TYR A 292 -3.29 -23.21 -3.14
CA TYR A 292 -4.13 -22.38 -4.01
C TYR A 292 -5.61 -22.77 -3.91
N GLY A 293 -5.94 -24.07 -3.87
CA GLY A 293 -7.31 -24.55 -3.74
C GLY A 293 -8.01 -24.17 -2.43
N CYS A 294 -7.26 -23.79 -1.39
CA CYS A 294 -7.78 -23.32 -0.11
C CYS A 294 -7.81 -21.79 0.02
N CYS A 295 -7.29 -21.05 -0.97
CA CYS A 295 -7.15 -19.60 -0.93
C CYS A 295 -8.20 -18.90 -1.80
N THR A 296 -8.69 -17.75 -1.33
CA THR A 296 -9.50 -16.85 -2.14
C THR A 296 -8.72 -15.58 -2.51
N ILE A 297 -8.85 -15.11 -3.76
CA ILE A 297 -8.26 -13.86 -4.22
C ILE A 297 -9.39 -12.85 -4.42
N VAL A 298 -9.37 -11.77 -3.65
CA VAL A 298 -10.42 -10.76 -3.62
C VAL A 298 -9.84 -9.35 -3.73
N THR A 299 -10.67 -8.39 -4.11
CA THR A 299 -10.31 -6.97 -4.04
C THR A 299 -10.54 -6.42 -2.63
N ALA A 300 -9.72 -5.44 -2.23
CA ALA A 300 -9.90 -4.69 -1.00
C ALA A 300 -11.28 -4.00 -0.96
N VAL A 301 -11.92 -3.99 0.19
CA VAL A 301 -13.29 -3.45 0.34
C VAL A 301 -13.35 -2.10 1.06
N LEU A 302 -12.33 -1.75 1.83
CA LEU A 302 -12.29 -0.48 2.58
C LEU A 302 -11.77 0.69 1.74
N GLY A 303 -11.17 0.42 0.58
CA GLY A 303 -10.65 1.46 -0.30
C GLY A 303 -9.68 2.41 0.41
N ASP A 304 -9.91 3.71 0.26
CA ASP A 304 -9.08 4.77 0.86
C ASP A 304 -9.10 4.78 2.41
N ALA A 305 -10.10 4.17 3.04
CA ALA A 305 -10.19 4.13 4.50
C ALA A 305 -9.25 3.09 5.13
N ALA A 306 -8.80 2.09 4.36
CA ALA A 306 -7.99 0.98 4.89
C ALA A 306 -6.73 1.46 5.61
N GLY A 307 -5.95 2.36 4.99
CA GLY A 307 -4.70 2.87 5.54
C GLY A 307 -4.90 3.66 6.84
N MET A 308 -5.88 4.57 6.87
CA MET A 308 -6.17 5.36 8.07
C MET A 308 -6.68 4.49 9.22
N LEU A 309 -7.66 3.62 8.93
CA LEU A 309 -8.24 2.72 9.93
C LEU A 309 -7.19 1.75 10.48
N GLY A 310 -6.39 1.17 9.59
CA GLY A 310 -5.32 0.26 9.97
C GLY A 310 -4.20 0.93 10.78
N ALA A 311 -3.82 2.16 10.44
CA ALA A 311 -2.86 2.95 11.21
C ALA A 311 -3.37 3.22 12.64
N ALA A 312 -4.66 3.58 12.79
CA ALA A 312 -5.27 3.80 14.11
C ALA A 312 -5.30 2.51 14.95
N VAL A 313 -5.67 1.37 14.34
CA VAL A 313 -5.66 0.06 15.02
C VAL A 313 -4.25 -0.34 15.44
N TYR A 314 -3.29 -0.21 14.54
CA TYR A 314 -1.89 -0.48 14.84
C TYR A 314 -1.40 0.35 16.03
N ALA A 315 -1.68 1.67 16.03
CA ALA A 315 -1.30 2.54 17.14
C ALA A 315 -1.94 2.11 18.45
N LYS A 316 -3.23 1.76 18.48
CA LYS A 316 -3.90 1.22 19.68
C LYS A 316 -3.20 -0.03 20.19
N GLU A 317 -2.87 -0.99 19.32
CA GLU A 317 -2.18 -2.23 19.71
C GLU A 317 -0.79 -1.92 20.32
N GLN A 318 0.00 -1.03 19.69
CA GLN A 318 1.31 -0.62 20.19
C GLN A 318 1.23 0.13 21.53
N PHE A 319 0.27 1.05 21.66
CA PHE A 319 0.03 1.80 22.90
C PHE A 319 -0.29 0.88 24.08
N LEU A 320 -1.18 -0.10 23.87
CA LEU A 320 -1.54 -1.09 24.89
C LEU A 320 -0.37 -1.99 25.27
N GLN A 321 0.43 -2.42 24.32
CA GLN A 321 1.65 -3.21 24.58
C GLN A 321 2.68 -2.42 25.38
N SER A 322 2.90 -1.16 25.04
CA SER A 322 3.81 -0.26 25.77
C SER A 322 3.37 -0.05 27.21
N ALA A 323 2.06 0.17 27.43
CA ALA A 323 1.47 0.32 28.77
C ALA A 323 1.59 -0.97 29.61
N ALA A 324 1.43 -2.14 29.01
CA ALA A 324 1.61 -3.44 29.69
C ALA A 324 3.06 -3.68 30.11
N ASN A 325 4.03 -3.38 29.25
CA ASN A 325 5.47 -3.52 29.53
C ASN A 325 5.94 -2.58 30.65
N ASN A 326 5.38 -1.37 30.76
CA ASN A 326 5.70 -0.40 31.81
C ASN A 326 5.13 -0.80 33.19
N ARG A 327 4.09 -1.64 33.25
CA ARG A 327 3.54 -2.16 34.51
C ARG A 327 4.31 -3.36 35.06
N GLN A 328 5.16 -3.97 34.26
CA GLN A 328 5.99 -5.14 34.64
C GLN A 328 7.41 -4.76 35.09
N LYS A 329 7.77 -3.49 34.93
CA LYS A 329 9.02 -2.89 35.45
C LYS A 329 8.75 -2.16 36.76
#